data_a4b36f52ad631c58b4ffff2233f3bdd4
#
_entry.id   a4b36f52ad631c58b4ffff2233f3bdd4
#
_cell.length_a   1.000
_cell.length_b   1.000
_cell.length_c   1.000
_cell.angle_alpha   90.00
_cell.angle_beta   90.00
_cell.angle_gamma   90.00
#
_symmetry.space_group_name_H-M   'P 1'
#
loop_
_entity.id
_entity.type
_entity.pdbx_description
1 polymer ?
#
loop_
_entity_poly.entity_id
_entity_poly.type
_entity_poly.pdbx_seq_one_letter_code
_entity_poly.pdbx_strand_id
1 'polypeptide(L)'
;MGKFFESDKVRMEMEDIYDLQKELYKVIEKFPYMSDEAKYIHIDTVKDLLDKQQIMWTRVSLSDDPEAIKMKENIRNGSKAMGFGDADLNMIFHNMRNTLDQMQKSLKRL
;
A
#
# COMPACT_ATOMS: atom_id res chain seq x y z
N MET A 1 -9.23 21.99 10.53
CA MET A 1 -8.69 22.71 9.44
C MET A 1 -8.03 21.89 8.38
N GLY A 2 -8.36 21.10 7.66
CA GLY A 2 -7.92 20.29 6.53
C GLY A 2 -6.56 20.57 5.88
N LYS A 3 -5.60 21.10 6.62
CA LYS A 3 -4.30 21.49 6.06
C LYS A 3 -3.45 20.31 5.59
N PHE A 4 -3.61 19.15 6.21
CA PHE A 4 -2.89 17.96 5.80
C PHE A 4 -3.21 17.64 4.33
N PHE A 5 -4.48 17.59 3.99
CA PHE A 5 -4.92 17.26 2.64
C PHE A 5 -4.81 18.41 1.65
N GLU A 6 -4.51 19.62 2.14
CA GLU A 6 -4.24 20.78 1.29
C GLU A 6 -2.79 20.83 0.82
N SER A 7 -1.90 20.04 1.44
CA SER A 7 -0.51 19.98 1.02
C SER A 7 -0.39 19.42 -0.40
N ASP A 8 0.31 20.13 -1.27
CA ASP A 8 0.55 19.66 -2.63
C ASP A 8 1.27 18.33 -2.64
N LYS A 9 2.24 18.14 -1.73
CA LYS A 9 3.00 16.90 -1.63
C LYS A 9 2.10 15.74 -1.26
N VAL A 10 1.22 15.93 -0.29
CA VAL A 10 0.28 14.88 0.14
C VAL A 10 -0.67 14.53 -1.00
N ARG A 11 -1.21 15.54 -1.68
CA ARG A 11 -2.11 15.29 -2.81
C ARG A 11 -1.43 14.53 -3.94
N MET A 12 -0.19 14.90 -4.26
CA MET A 12 0.57 14.19 -5.31
C MET A 12 0.84 12.74 -4.93
N GLU A 13 1.19 12.49 -3.66
CA GLU A 13 1.42 11.14 -3.18
C GLU A 13 0.14 10.30 -3.20
N MET A 14 -0.99 10.90 -2.84
CA MET A 14 -2.29 10.22 -2.89
C MET A 14 -2.70 9.91 -4.32
N GLU A 15 -2.46 10.82 -5.26
CA GLU A 15 -2.71 10.59 -6.68
C GLU A 15 -1.86 9.45 -7.22
N ASP A 16 -0.58 9.40 -6.85
CA ASP A 16 0.32 8.33 -7.25
C ASP A 16 -0.16 6.97 -6.74
N ILE A 17 -0.60 6.92 -5.49
CA ILE A 17 -1.16 5.69 -4.90
C ILE A 17 -2.41 5.28 -5.68
N TYR A 18 -3.31 6.20 -5.92
CA TYR A 18 -4.55 5.94 -6.64
C TYR A 18 -4.29 5.40 -8.05
N ASP A 19 -3.41 6.07 -8.79
CA ASP A 19 -3.08 5.67 -10.15
C ASP A 19 -2.43 4.29 -10.20
N LEU A 20 -1.54 4.01 -9.26
CA LEU A 20 -0.85 2.72 -9.19
C LEU A 20 -1.81 1.60 -8.82
N GLN A 21 -2.71 1.83 -7.87
CA GLN A 21 -3.77 0.87 -7.52
C GLN A 21 -4.63 0.55 -8.73
N LYS A 22 -5.00 1.59 -9.47
CA LYS A 22 -5.85 1.44 -10.65
C LYS A 22 -5.19 0.58 -11.71
N GLU A 23 -3.89 0.79 -11.95
CA GLU A 23 -3.14 -0.04 -12.89
C GLU A 23 -3.04 -1.49 -12.43
N LEU A 24 -2.79 -1.71 -11.15
CA LEU A 24 -2.66 -3.05 -10.61
C LEU A 24 -3.98 -3.81 -10.69
N TYR A 25 -5.11 -3.16 -10.43
CA TYR A 25 -6.42 -3.80 -10.56
C TYR A 25 -6.72 -4.24 -11.98
N LYS A 26 -6.23 -3.54 -12.99
CA LYS A 26 -6.46 -3.91 -14.39
C LYS A 26 -5.80 -5.23 -14.76
N VAL A 27 -4.71 -5.59 -14.10
CA VAL A 27 -3.90 -6.75 -14.50
C VAL A 27 -3.95 -7.89 -13.49
N ILE A 28 -4.58 -7.69 -12.33
CA ILE A 28 -4.53 -8.69 -11.26
C ILE A 28 -5.15 -10.02 -11.68
N GLU A 29 -6.21 -10.00 -12.48
CA GLU A 29 -6.87 -11.21 -12.97
C GLU A 29 -5.97 -12.00 -13.93
N LYS A 30 -5.04 -11.31 -14.58
CA LYS A 30 -4.13 -11.93 -15.53
C LYS A 30 -2.88 -12.51 -14.85
N PHE A 31 -2.67 -12.19 -13.57
CA PHE A 31 -1.46 -12.59 -12.86
C PHE A 31 -1.16 -14.09 -12.95
N PRO A 32 -2.13 -15.01 -12.72
CA PRO A 32 -1.83 -16.45 -12.79
C PRO A 32 -1.34 -16.91 -14.14
N TYR A 33 -1.66 -16.17 -15.21
CA TYR A 33 -1.32 -16.53 -16.59
C TYR A 33 -0.06 -15.83 -17.10
N MET A 34 0.57 -15.00 -16.27
CA MET A 34 1.78 -14.29 -16.63
C MET A 34 2.99 -15.23 -16.65
N SER A 35 4.01 -14.88 -17.47
CA SER A 35 5.32 -15.51 -17.37
C SER A 35 5.94 -15.19 -16.00
N ASP A 36 6.94 -15.97 -15.59
CA ASP A 36 7.63 -15.71 -14.32
C ASP A 36 8.28 -14.33 -14.30
N GLU A 37 8.84 -13.91 -15.42
CA GLU A 37 9.42 -12.56 -15.52
C GLU A 37 8.36 -11.48 -15.35
N ALA A 38 7.21 -11.62 -16.01
CA ALA A 38 6.12 -10.65 -15.87
C ALA A 38 5.56 -10.64 -14.45
N LYS A 39 5.44 -11.81 -13.81
CA LYS A 39 5.03 -11.89 -12.40
C LYS A 39 6.01 -11.16 -11.48
N TYR A 40 7.30 -11.34 -11.73
CA TYR A 40 8.34 -10.67 -10.94
C TYR A 40 8.20 -9.16 -11.03
N ILE A 41 8.03 -8.63 -12.23
CA ILE A 41 7.86 -7.20 -12.46
C ILE A 41 6.59 -6.69 -11.82
N HIS A 42 5.49 -7.45 -11.93
CA HIS A 42 4.23 -7.09 -11.29
C HIS A 42 4.38 -7.00 -9.76
N ILE A 43 5.08 -7.96 -9.16
CA ILE A 43 5.33 -7.94 -7.71
C ILE A 43 6.18 -6.74 -7.32
N ASP A 44 7.17 -6.36 -8.12
CA ASP A 44 7.93 -5.12 -7.87
C ASP A 44 7.01 -3.90 -7.85
N THR A 45 6.04 -3.83 -8.74
CA THR A 45 5.07 -2.75 -8.78
C THR A 45 4.18 -2.75 -7.51
N VAL A 46 3.77 -3.93 -7.07
CA VAL A 46 3.00 -4.07 -5.81
C VAL A 46 3.83 -3.60 -4.61
N LYS A 47 5.11 -3.94 -4.58
CA LYS A 47 6.02 -3.49 -3.51
C LYS A 47 6.18 -1.97 -3.53
N ASP A 48 6.25 -1.36 -4.70
CA ASP A 48 6.31 0.09 -4.83
C ASP A 48 5.04 0.75 -4.27
N LEU A 49 3.87 0.20 -4.60
CA LEU A 49 2.61 0.68 -4.03
C LEU A 49 2.60 0.55 -2.50
N LEU A 50 3.08 -0.57 -2.00
CA LEU A 50 3.13 -0.82 -0.56
C LEU A 50 4.01 0.22 0.15
N ASP A 51 5.17 0.53 -0.44
CA ASP A 51 6.06 1.55 0.10
C ASP A 51 5.41 2.93 0.13
N LYS A 52 4.71 3.30 -0.94
CA LYS A 52 3.99 4.57 -1.02
C LYS A 52 2.88 4.65 0.03
N GLN A 53 2.15 3.56 0.21
CA GLN A 53 1.09 3.49 1.23
C GLN A 53 1.66 3.59 2.64
N GLN A 54 2.82 2.97 2.89
CA GLN A 54 3.47 3.05 4.19
C GLN A 54 3.94 4.47 4.50
N ILE A 55 4.51 5.16 3.52
CA ILE A 55 4.89 6.56 3.66
C ILE A 55 3.68 7.43 3.98
N MET A 56 2.58 7.25 3.26
CA MET A 56 1.35 7.99 3.51
C MET A 56 0.80 7.70 4.91
N TRP A 57 0.81 6.44 5.33
CA TRP A 57 0.39 6.07 6.68
C TRP A 57 1.22 6.79 7.74
N THR A 58 2.54 6.87 7.55
CA THR A 58 3.43 7.57 8.47
C THR A 58 3.07 9.06 8.56
N ARG A 59 2.79 9.69 7.42
CA ARG A 59 2.38 11.10 7.39
C ARG A 59 1.06 11.32 8.12
N VAL A 60 0.08 10.46 7.86
CA VAL A 60 -1.23 10.53 8.51
C VAL A 60 -1.06 10.37 10.03
N SER A 61 -0.24 9.42 10.45
CA SER A 61 -0.04 9.10 11.86
C SER A 61 0.66 10.22 12.63
N LEU A 62 1.50 11.00 11.96
CA LEU A 62 2.23 12.10 12.58
C LEU A 62 1.46 13.42 12.54
N SER A 63 0.39 13.51 11.80
CA SER A 63 -0.39 14.74 11.65
C SER A 63 -1.34 14.93 12.84
N ASP A 64 -1.47 16.16 13.29
CA ASP A 64 -2.47 16.57 14.29
C ASP A 64 -3.73 17.17 13.65
N ASP A 65 -3.79 17.20 12.32
CA ASP A 65 -4.97 17.68 11.59
C ASP A 65 -6.16 16.75 11.89
N PRO A 66 -7.33 17.31 12.27
CA PRO A 66 -8.51 16.47 12.56
C PRO A 66 -8.91 15.52 11.44
N GLU A 67 -8.74 15.93 10.18
CA GLU A 67 -9.06 15.06 9.05
C GLU A 67 -8.11 13.87 8.96
N ALA A 68 -6.82 14.10 9.23
CA ALA A 68 -5.82 13.02 9.24
C ALA A 68 -6.06 12.07 10.41
N ILE A 69 -6.41 12.60 11.58
CA ILE A 69 -6.75 11.78 12.75
C ILE A 69 -7.95 10.89 12.45
N LYS A 70 -8.96 11.45 11.81
CA LYS A 70 -10.15 10.69 11.41
C LYS A 70 -9.81 9.59 10.41
N MET A 71 -8.97 9.88 9.43
CA MET A 71 -8.49 8.91 8.45
C MET A 71 -7.75 7.76 9.14
N LYS A 72 -6.90 8.09 10.10
CA LYS A 72 -6.15 7.09 10.88
C LYS A 72 -7.10 6.14 11.61
N GLU A 73 -8.14 6.67 12.24
CA GLU A 73 -9.13 5.86 12.93
C GLU A 73 -9.89 4.96 11.95
N ASN A 74 -10.29 5.50 10.81
CA ASN A 74 -10.99 4.73 9.78
C ASN A 74 -10.14 3.57 9.27
N ILE A 75 -8.85 3.80 9.06
CA ILE A 75 -7.93 2.75 8.61
C ILE A 75 -7.77 1.68 9.69
N ARG A 76 -7.65 2.06 10.96
CA ARG A 76 -7.58 1.10 12.07
C ARG A 76 -8.83 0.26 12.17
N ASN A 77 -10.00 0.90 12.07
CA ASN A 77 -11.28 0.20 12.13
C ASN A 77 -11.43 -0.77 10.95
N GLY A 78 -11.01 -0.36 9.76
CA GLY A 78 -10.99 -1.23 8.59
C GLY A 78 -10.09 -2.44 8.78
N SER A 79 -8.91 -2.23 9.36
CA SER A 79 -7.96 -3.31 9.67
C SER A 79 -8.56 -4.31 10.65
N LYS A 80 -9.22 -3.85 11.69
CA LYS A 80 -9.92 -4.72 12.65
C LYS A 80 -11.02 -5.52 11.99
N ALA A 81 -11.80 -4.87 11.12
CA ALA A 81 -12.88 -5.53 10.39
C ALA A 81 -12.36 -6.62 9.46
N MET A 82 -11.13 -6.49 8.96
CA MET A 82 -10.48 -7.48 8.10
C MET A 82 -9.79 -8.61 8.89
N GLY A 83 -9.88 -8.58 10.22
CA GLY A 83 -9.34 -9.64 11.06
C GLY A 83 -7.93 -9.42 11.59
N PHE A 84 -7.35 -8.25 11.38
CA PHE A 84 -6.01 -7.95 11.90
C PHE A 84 -6.01 -7.51 13.36
N GLY A 85 -7.17 -7.29 13.96
CA GLY A 85 -7.30 -6.89 15.35
C GLY A 85 -6.64 -5.53 15.61
N ASP A 86 -5.86 -5.45 16.69
CA ASP A 86 -5.15 -4.23 17.07
C ASP A 86 -3.70 -4.21 16.57
N ALA A 87 -3.38 -5.03 15.56
CA ALA A 87 -2.03 -5.11 15.03
C ALA A 87 -1.57 -3.74 14.50
N ASP A 88 -0.30 -3.44 14.74
CA ASP A 88 0.33 -2.23 14.21
C ASP A 88 0.39 -2.33 12.68
N LEU A 89 -0.12 -1.30 12.00
CA LEU A 89 -0.11 -1.25 10.54
C LEU A 89 1.31 -1.33 9.96
N ASN A 90 2.30 -0.78 10.65
CA ASN A 90 3.68 -0.89 10.19
C ASN A 90 4.15 -2.35 10.16
N MET A 91 3.73 -3.16 11.14
CA MET A 91 4.03 -4.58 11.13
C MET A 91 3.31 -5.30 9.99
N ILE A 92 2.06 -4.92 9.71
CA ILE A 92 1.30 -5.46 8.60
C ILE A 92 2.01 -5.18 7.28
N PHE A 93 2.44 -3.94 7.06
CA PHE A 93 3.19 -3.57 5.86
C PHE A 93 4.49 -4.37 5.74
N HIS A 94 5.20 -4.52 6.85
CA HIS A 94 6.46 -5.28 6.87
C HIS A 94 6.23 -6.75 6.49
N ASN A 95 5.21 -7.37 7.05
CA ASN A 95 4.88 -8.76 6.76
C ASN A 95 4.44 -8.95 5.32
N MET A 96 3.65 -8.02 4.79
CA MET A 96 3.24 -8.06 3.39
C MET A 96 4.45 -7.96 2.46
N ARG A 97 5.39 -7.06 2.77
CA ARG A 97 6.60 -6.92 1.98
C ARG A 97 7.44 -8.18 1.99
N ASN A 98 7.59 -8.80 3.17
CA ASN A 98 8.32 -10.06 3.27
C ASN A 98 7.67 -11.17 2.45
N THR A 99 6.34 -11.24 2.45
CA THR A 99 5.62 -12.21 1.64
C THR A 99 5.89 -11.99 0.15
N LEU A 100 5.86 -10.74 -0.29
CA LEU A 100 6.15 -10.41 -1.68
C LEU A 100 7.59 -10.74 -2.06
N ASP A 101 8.54 -10.48 -1.17
CA ASP A 101 9.94 -10.85 -1.38
C ASP A 101 10.10 -12.36 -1.56
N GLN A 102 9.41 -13.16 -0.72
CA GLN A 102 9.45 -14.61 -0.83
C GLN A 102 8.81 -15.12 -2.11
N MET A 103 7.72 -14.49 -2.54
CA MET A 103 7.09 -14.82 -3.82
C MET A 103 8.05 -14.60 -4.98
N GLN A 104 8.76 -13.48 -4.96
CA GLN A 104 9.75 -13.19 -6.01
C GLN A 104 10.90 -14.21 -6.02
N LYS A 105 11.37 -14.61 -4.85
CA LYS A 105 12.43 -15.60 -4.74
C LYS A 105 12.03 -16.97 -5.27
N SER A 106 10.75 -17.31 -5.20
CA SER A 106 10.25 -18.58 -5.70
C SER A 106 10.04 -18.61 -7.21
N LEU A 107 10.07 -17.46 -7.86
CA LEU A 107 9.90 -17.39 -9.32
C LEU A 107 11.21 -17.70 -10.03
N LYS A 108 11.10 -18.36 -11.18
CA LYS A 108 12.25 -18.55 -12.06
C LYS A 108 12.57 -17.23 -12.74
N ARG A 109 13.84 -16.83 -12.62
CA ARG A 109 14.31 -15.59 -13.25
C ARG A 109 15.25 -15.95 -14.38
N LEU A 110 15.05 -15.28 -15.48
CA LEU A 110 15.92 -15.42 -16.64
C LEU A 110 17.13 -14.51 -16.53
#